data_76e9d2a802e85acaad042beb8f48a07d
#
_entry.id   76e9d2a802e85acaad042beb8f48a07d
#
_cell.length_a   1.000
_cell.length_b   1.000
_cell.length_c   1.000
_cell.angle_alpha   90.00
_cell.angle_beta   90.00
_cell.angle_gamma   90.00
#
_symmetry.space_group_name_H-M   'P 1'
#
loop_
_entity.id
_entity.type
_entity.pdbx_description
1 polymer ?
#
loop_
_entity_poly.entity_id
_entity_poly.type
_entity_poly.pdbx_seq_one_letter_code
_entity_poly.pdbx_strand_id
1 'polypeptide(L)'
;MLFRSYGSCALGPIIKPIWNINNLSELKISAKIARGKQIVWQAQTSLASLNRKFEELVEFLFRCQSFPNGAILSTGTGIVPPMDISLLPDDVVTIEVEEIGLLTNKVAQIPLDINERLSAK
;
A
#
# COMPACT_ATOMS: atom_id res chain seq x y z
N MET A 1 -11.25 -5.35 4.10
CA MET A 1 -11.25 -5.05 2.65
C MET A 1 -10.69 -6.27 1.93
N LEU A 2 -11.44 -6.86 1.04
CA LEU A 2 -10.98 -8.01 0.26
C LEU A 2 -10.40 -7.50 -1.06
N PHE A 3 -9.11 -7.69 -1.27
CA PHE A 3 -8.48 -7.43 -2.57
C PHE A 3 -8.81 -8.59 -3.51
N ARG A 4 -9.86 -8.42 -4.32
CA ARG A 4 -10.34 -9.46 -5.24
C ARG A 4 -9.81 -9.31 -6.67
N SER A 5 -9.19 -8.18 -6.97
CA SER A 5 -8.73 -7.88 -8.31
C SER A 5 -7.24 -8.18 -8.45
N TYR A 6 -6.88 -8.84 -9.53
CA TYR A 6 -5.48 -9.09 -9.87
C TYR A 6 -4.73 -7.77 -10.04
N GLY A 7 -3.53 -7.68 -9.43
CA GLY A 7 -2.69 -6.48 -9.52
C GLY A 7 -3.21 -5.26 -8.73
N SER A 8 -4.20 -5.43 -7.84
CA SER A 8 -4.78 -4.32 -7.06
C SER A 8 -4.04 -4.02 -5.75
N CYS A 9 -3.04 -4.82 -5.40
CA CYS A 9 -2.21 -4.62 -4.20
C CYS A 9 -0.74 -4.82 -4.54
N ALA A 10 0.09 -3.82 -4.25
CA ALA A 10 1.53 -3.88 -4.40
C ALA A 10 2.20 -3.93 -3.02
N LEU A 11 3.14 -4.82 -2.84
CA LEU A 11 3.89 -5.02 -1.60
C LEU A 11 5.39 -4.94 -1.89
N GLY A 12 6.14 -4.35 -0.97
CA GLY A 12 7.60 -4.24 -1.07
C GLY A 12 8.04 -2.84 -1.49
N PRO A 13 9.22 -2.69 -2.13
CA PRO A 13 10.24 -3.73 -2.39
C PRO A 13 11.05 -4.11 -1.15
N ILE A 14 10.88 -3.41 -0.02
CA ILE A 14 11.70 -3.54 1.18
C ILE A 14 10.83 -3.97 2.37
N ILE A 15 11.40 -4.85 3.22
CA ILE A 15 10.88 -5.15 4.55
C ILE A 15 11.93 -4.69 5.55
N LYS A 16 11.54 -3.82 6.49
CA LYS A 16 12.41 -3.35 7.56
C LYS A 16 11.92 -3.89 8.90
N PRO A 17 12.72 -4.67 9.63
CA PRO A 17 12.36 -5.13 10.97
C PRO A 17 12.15 -3.96 11.92
N ILE A 18 11.17 -4.08 12.83
CA ILE A 18 10.78 -3.02 13.75
C ILE A 18 11.93 -2.55 14.66
N TRP A 19 12.82 -3.45 15.03
CA TRP A 19 14.00 -3.16 15.88
C TRP A 19 15.09 -2.34 15.15
N ASN A 20 14.97 -2.17 13.84
CA ASN A 20 15.85 -1.33 13.02
C ASN A 20 15.24 0.05 12.71
N ILE A 21 14.11 0.38 13.32
CA ILE A 21 13.42 1.66 13.15
C ILE A 21 13.62 2.47 14.42
N ASN A 22 14.12 3.70 14.29
CA ASN A 22 14.48 4.53 15.44
C ASN A 22 13.24 5.01 16.21
N ASN A 23 12.24 5.53 15.50
CA ASN A 23 10.99 5.98 16.11
C ASN A 23 9.80 5.62 15.21
N LEU A 24 9.18 4.50 15.50
CA LEU A 24 8.07 3.98 14.70
C LEU A 24 6.89 4.96 14.64
N SER A 25 6.55 5.63 15.74
CA SER A 25 5.39 6.53 15.81
C SER A 25 5.56 7.80 14.97
N GLU A 26 6.78 8.24 14.75
CA GLU A 26 7.08 9.47 14.01
C GLU A 26 7.36 9.25 12.53
N LEU A 27 7.41 8.00 12.07
CA LEU A 27 7.65 7.69 10.66
C LEU A 27 6.69 8.45 9.76
N LYS A 28 7.24 9.22 8.85
CA LYS A 28 6.48 9.94 7.83
C LYS A 28 6.20 9.03 6.64
N ILE A 29 5.00 9.18 6.13
CA ILE A 29 4.54 8.48 4.92
C ILE A 29 4.13 9.55 3.93
N SER A 30 4.73 9.56 2.76
CA SER A 30 4.32 10.41 1.66
C SER A 30 3.78 9.57 0.51
N ALA A 31 2.80 10.11 -0.21
CA ALA A 31 2.27 9.50 -1.41
C ALA A 31 2.09 10.56 -2.49
N LYS A 32 2.40 10.19 -3.73
CA LYS A 32 2.19 11.05 -4.90
C LYS A 32 1.70 10.26 -6.09
N ILE A 33 0.92 10.93 -6.93
CA ILE A 33 0.48 10.45 -8.24
C ILE A 33 1.05 11.39 -9.29
N ALA A 34 1.83 10.86 -10.21
CA ALA A 34 2.37 11.58 -11.35
C ALA A 34 1.73 11.11 -12.66
N ARG A 35 1.32 12.06 -13.50
CA ARG A 35 0.78 11.83 -14.83
C ARG A 35 1.73 12.46 -15.86
N GLY A 36 2.49 11.62 -16.54
CA GLY A 36 3.62 12.08 -17.34
C GLY A 36 4.67 12.81 -16.49
N LYS A 37 4.90 14.08 -16.76
CA LYS A 37 5.86 14.92 -16.02
C LYS A 37 5.21 15.75 -14.90
N GLN A 38 3.89 15.66 -14.72
CA GLN A 38 3.15 16.50 -13.79
C GLN A 38 2.70 15.70 -12.56
N ILE A 39 2.86 16.27 -11.37
CA ILE A 39 2.28 15.71 -10.14
C ILE A 39 0.83 16.17 -10.10
N VAL A 40 -0.12 15.22 -10.17
CA VAL A 40 -1.56 15.49 -10.11
C VAL A 40 -2.10 15.43 -8.70
N TRP A 41 -1.40 14.74 -7.80
CA TRP A 41 -1.74 14.70 -6.38
C TRP A 41 -0.53 14.29 -5.55
N GLN A 42 -0.45 14.87 -4.35
CA GLN A 42 0.49 14.45 -3.32
C GLN A 42 -0.05 14.76 -1.93
N ALA A 43 0.29 13.91 -0.97
CA ALA A 43 -0.04 14.10 0.43
C ALA A 43 0.98 13.43 1.34
N GLN A 44 0.98 13.82 2.61
CA GLN A 44 1.86 13.29 3.64
C GLN A 44 1.09 13.05 4.93
N THR A 45 1.45 12.01 5.66
CA THR A 45 0.97 11.71 7.00
C THR A 45 2.11 11.11 7.83
N SER A 46 1.83 10.76 9.08
CA SER A 46 2.77 10.01 9.91
C SER A 46 2.05 8.86 10.62
N LEU A 47 2.80 7.88 11.10
CA LEU A 47 2.23 6.80 11.91
C LEU A 47 1.67 7.28 13.25
N ALA A 48 2.06 8.48 13.74
CA ALA A 48 1.43 9.12 14.89
C ALA A 48 -0.08 9.36 14.71
N SER A 49 -0.54 9.48 13.46
CA SER A 49 -1.95 9.65 13.13
C SER A 49 -2.74 8.34 13.11
N LEU A 50 -2.10 7.19 13.34
CA LEU A 50 -2.77 5.91 13.38
C LEU A 50 -3.65 5.81 14.64
N ASN A 51 -4.95 5.57 14.44
CA ASN A 51 -5.92 5.55 15.54
C ASN A 51 -5.77 4.32 16.45
N ARG A 52 -5.29 3.19 15.93
CA ARG A 52 -5.10 1.95 16.68
C ARG A 52 -3.63 1.61 16.83
N LYS A 53 -3.26 1.05 17.98
CA LYS A 53 -1.91 0.55 18.23
C LYS A 53 -1.63 -0.71 17.41
N PHE A 54 -0.39 -0.89 17.00
CA PHE A 54 0.01 -2.07 16.22
C PHE A 54 -0.22 -3.37 16.99
N GLU A 55 0.05 -3.38 18.30
CA GLU A 55 -0.16 -4.53 19.17
C GLU A 55 -1.63 -4.96 19.18
N GLU A 56 -2.56 -4.00 19.25
CA GLU A 56 -3.99 -4.27 19.19
C GLU A 56 -4.38 -4.89 17.83
N LEU A 57 -3.86 -4.36 16.73
CA LEU A 57 -4.14 -4.90 15.40
C LEU A 57 -3.61 -6.32 15.23
N VAL A 58 -2.42 -6.62 15.74
CA VAL A 58 -1.83 -7.95 15.73
C VAL A 58 -2.65 -8.91 16.60
N GLU A 59 -3.06 -8.51 17.81
CA GLU A 59 -3.90 -9.32 18.67
C GLU A 59 -5.21 -9.70 17.98
N PHE A 60 -5.88 -8.75 17.33
CA PHE A 60 -7.10 -9.04 16.57
C PHE A 60 -6.86 -9.99 15.41
N LEU A 61 -5.76 -9.85 14.69
CA LEU A 61 -5.40 -10.74 13.58
C LEU A 61 -5.27 -12.20 14.04
N PHE A 62 -4.62 -12.42 15.18
CA PHE A 62 -4.34 -13.78 15.69
C PHE A 62 -5.44 -14.36 16.59
N ARG A 63 -6.49 -13.61 16.92
CA ARG A 63 -7.52 -14.02 17.89
C ARG A 63 -8.23 -15.32 17.51
N CYS A 64 -8.48 -15.57 16.23
CA CYS A 64 -9.27 -16.71 15.77
C CYS A 64 -8.52 -17.63 14.80
N GLN A 65 -7.27 -17.34 14.47
CA GLN A 65 -6.50 -18.12 13.50
C GLN A 65 -5.00 -17.97 13.68
N SER A 66 -4.24 -18.93 13.16
CA SER A 66 -2.80 -18.90 13.14
C SER A 66 -2.27 -18.75 11.72
N PHE A 67 -1.06 -18.17 11.59
CA PHE A 67 -0.42 -17.95 10.30
C PHE A 67 0.99 -18.57 10.32
N PRO A 68 1.12 -19.89 10.14
CA PRO A 68 2.41 -20.59 10.26
C PRO A 68 3.45 -20.11 9.26
N ASN A 69 3.02 -19.59 8.12
CA ASN A 69 3.90 -19.05 7.06
C ASN A 69 3.98 -17.51 7.07
N GLY A 70 3.48 -16.87 8.13
CA GLY A 70 3.38 -15.41 8.22
C GLY A 70 2.13 -14.84 7.59
N ALA A 71 1.89 -13.55 7.84
CA ALA A 71 0.80 -12.79 7.26
C ALA A 71 1.21 -11.35 7.00
N ILE A 72 0.56 -10.70 6.06
CA ILE A 72 0.68 -9.26 5.81
C ILE A 72 -0.63 -8.60 6.19
N LEU A 73 -0.55 -7.71 7.18
CA LEU A 73 -1.69 -6.96 7.67
C LEU A 73 -1.64 -5.52 7.14
N SER A 74 -2.64 -5.14 6.34
CA SER A 74 -2.82 -3.75 5.96
C SER A 74 -3.49 -2.99 7.10
N THR A 75 -2.78 -2.00 7.65
CA THR A 75 -3.24 -1.23 8.82
C THR A 75 -4.15 -0.05 8.46
N GLY A 76 -4.41 0.17 7.18
CA GLY A 76 -5.13 1.33 6.68
C GLY A 76 -4.20 2.51 6.35
N THR A 77 -4.78 3.62 5.99
CA THR A 77 -4.04 4.83 5.60
C THR A 77 -4.72 6.08 6.16
N GLY A 78 -3.90 7.08 6.49
CA GLY A 78 -4.35 8.43 6.84
C GLY A 78 -4.42 9.39 5.65
N ILE A 79 -4.02 8.95 4.45
CA ILE A 79 -4.02 9.78 3.24
C ILE A 79 -4.73 9.05 2.10
N VAL A 80 -5.71 9.73 1.51
CA VAL A 80 -6.48 9.21 0.39
C VAL A 80 -6.65 10.35 -0.63
N PRO A 81 -6.42 10.10 -1.93
CA PRO A 81 -6.73 11.09 -2.95
C PRO A 81 -8.22 11.47 -2.90
N PRO A 82 -8.56 12.73 -3.14
CA PRO A 82 -9.96 13.15 -3.24
C PRO A 82 -10.66 12.45 -4.41
N MET A 83 -12.00 12.37 -4.35
CA MET A 83 -12.79 11.55 -5.29
C MET A 83 -12.78 12.04 -6.74
N ASP A 84 -12.38 13.28 -6.97
CA ASP A 84 -12.21 13.88 -8.30
C ASP A 84 -10.89 13.46 -8.98
N ILE A 85 -9.96 12.85 -8.22
CA ILE A 85 -8.69 12.32 -8.76
C ILE A 85 -8.84 10.81 -8.99
N SER A 86 -9.05 10.43 -10.23
CA SER A 86 -9.03 9.03 -10.67
C SER A 86 -7.68 8.66 -11.24
N LEU A 87 -7.23 7.44 -10.96
CA LEU A 87 -6.04 6.86 -11.60
C LEU A 87 -6.34 6.57 -13.07
N LEU A 88 -5.41 6.97 -13.93
CA LEU A 88 -5.44 6.67 -15.37
C LEU A 88 -4.31 5.71 -15.73
N PRO A 89 -4.44 4.95 -16.83
CA PRO A 89 -3.32 4.18 -17.36
C PRO A 89 -2.08 5.06 -17.53
N ASP A 90 -0.92 4.50 -17.24
CA ASP A 90 0.39 5.16 -17.25
C ASP A 90 0.67 6.14 -16.11
N ASP A 91 -0.29 6.43 -15.24
CA ASP A 91 0.01 7.15 -14.00
C ASP A 91 1.04 6.39 -13.17
N VAL A 92 1.90 7.12 -12.49
CA VAL A 92 2.90 6.55 -11.59
C VAL A 92 2.54 6.92 -10.15
N VAL A 93 2.22 5.90 -9.37
CA VAL A 93 1.96 6.03 -7.93
C VAL A 93 3.23 5.71 -7.18
N THR A 94 3.68 6.65 -6.37
CA THR A 94 4.86 6.48 -5.51
C THR A 94 4.46 6.67 -4.06
N ILE A 95 4.84 5.71 -3.22
CA ILE A 95 4.68 5.77 -1.77
C ILE A 95 6.06 5.67 -1.16
N GLU A 96 6.39 6.60 -0.29
CA GLU A 96 7.65 6.64 0.45
C GLU A 96 7.35 6.57 1.94
N VAL A 97 8.05 5.70 2.63
CA VAL A 97 8.05 5.61 4.09
C VAL A 97 9.45 5.90 4.58
N GLU A 98 9.57 6.94 5.41
CA GLU A 98 10.84 7.37 6.00
C GLU A 98 11.55 6.18 6.66
N GLU A 99 12.86 6.11 6.56
CA GLU A 99 13.70 5.00 7.04
C GLU A 99 13.45 3.62 6.39
N ILE A 100 12.35 3.40 5.65
CA ILE A 100 12.07 2.11 5.01
C ILE A 100 12.42 2.16 3.53
N GLY A 101 11.89 3.14 2.81
CA GLY A 101 12.17 3.31 1.39
C GLY A 101 10.94 3.64 0.55
N LEU A 102 11.09 3.40 -0.74
CA LEU A 102 10.20 3.86 -1.79
C LEU A 102 9.57 2.69 -2.55
N LEU A 103 8.26 2.70 -2.69
CA LEU A 103 7.50 1.80 -3.56
C LEU A 103 6.90 2.61 -4.70
N THR A 104 7.23 2.25 -5.94
CA THR A 104 6.72 2.91 -7.13
C THR A 104 6.03 1.90 -8.04
N ASN A 105 4.81 2.20 -8.45
CA ASN A 105 4.02 1.37 -9.32
C ASN A 105 3.43 2.19 -10.46
N LYS A 106 3.44 1.63 -11.66
CA LYS A 106 2.77 2.17 -12.82
C LYS A 106 1.36 1.59 -12.92
N VAL A 107 0.37 2.45 -13.14
CA VAL A 107 -1.01 2.05 -13.33
C VAL A 107 -1.18 1.42 -14.71
N ALA A 108 -1.76 0.25 -14.76
CA ALA A 108 -2.08 -0.45 -16.00
C ALA A 108 -3.57 -0.80 -16.04
N GLN A 109 -4.14 -0.81 -17.21
CA GLN A 109 -5.50 -1.32 -17.43
C GLN A 109 -5.46 -2.84 -17.47
N ILE A 110 -6.29 -3.48 -16.64
CA ILE A 110 -6.46 -4.93 -16.68
C ILE A 110 -7.44 -5.25 -17.82
N PRO A 111 -7.08 -6.10 -18.80
CA PRO A 111 -8.02 -6.56 -19.81
C PRO A 111 -9.23 -7.24 -19.13
N LEU A 112 -10.44 -6.88 -19.54
CA LEU A 112 -11.68 -7.45 -19.00
C LEU A 112 -11.87 -8.93 -19.37
N ASP A 113 -11.13 -9.43 -20.35
CA ASP A 113 -11.24 -10.80 -20.82
C ASP A 113 -10.38 -11.75 -19.98
N ILE A 114 -11.00 -12.27 -18.92
CA ILE A 114 -10.41 -13.27 -18.03
C ILE A 114 -10.23 -14.61 -18.78
N ASN A 115 -11.00 -14.86 -19.84
CA ASN A 115 -11.00 -16.13 -20.58
C ASN A 115 -9.73 -16.31 -21.43
N GLU A 116 -9.14 -15.23 -21.97
CA GLU A 116 -7.88 -15.32 -22.70
C GLU A 116 -6.69 -15.74 -21.80
N ARG A 117 -6.74 -15.41 -20.51
CA ARG A 117 -5.66 -15.77 -19.56
C ARG A 117 -5.74 -17.20 -19.05
N LEU A 118 -6.92 -17.82 -19.07
CA LEU A 118 -7.11 -19.20 -18.65
C LEU A 118 -6.80 -20.19 -19.77
N SER A 119 -6.80 -19.75 -21.02
CA SER A 119 -6.49 -20.57 -22.20
C SER A 119 -5.00 -20.55 -22.61
N ALA A 120 -4.18 -19.71 -21.96
CA ALA A 120 -2.73 -19.58 -22.24
C ALA A 120 -1.85 -20.43 -21.30
N LYS A 121 -2.34 -21.62 -20.86
CA LYS A 121 -1.54 -22.64 -20.16
C LYS A 121 -1.33 -23.84 -21.02
#